data_fd2c45d2bad119fb04f98954995f8266
#
_entry.id   fd2c45d2bad119fb04f98954995f8266
#
_cell.length_a   1.000
_cell.length_b   1.000
_cell.length_c   1.000
_cell.angle_alpha   90.00
_cell.angle_beta   90.00
_cell.angle_gamma   90.00
#
_symmetry.space_group_name_H-M   'P 1'
#
loop_
_entity.id
_entity.type
_entity.pdbx_description
1 polymer ?
#
loop_
_entity_poly.entity_id
_entity_poly.type
_entity_poly.pdbx_seq_one_letter_code
_entity_poly.pdbx_strand_id
1 'polypeptide(L)'
;MNDETTIEPTGSVDRVLLAAPRGFCAGVEMAIKALTWMVRAFDGPVYCYHEIVHNQRVVERFEAQGVVFVDDVADVPPGRPVMLSAHGSAPEVVLEATERGGFVVDAVCPLVTKVHHEVKVRAGKGYSIVYIGHDGHEEAVGTMAVAPDAIHRVEDVAEVEALPEFTEPVALLAQTTLSHRDWADVAAATTERFPDVWTPGRSDLCFATTNRQAALMEIAPRCDAVVVIGSSNSSNTVALERLARDAGCDQVFRVNAAEELPRDVDGRVALRGTVGVTAGASAPEELVDAVLDALAPAGGVEEVRITDEDEYFPPPRNLRDLITAIDRLASLGLGGPGSASTTTTDRAVPASSALGALS
;
A
#
# COMPACT_ATOMS: atom_id res chain seq x y z
N MET A 1 40.52 48.22 -6.13
CA MET A 1 40.03 47.04 -6.84
C MET A 1 39.44 46.11 -5.78
N ASN A 2 38.14 46.24 -5.56
CA ASN A 2 37.42 45.37 -4.63
C ASN A 2 37.08 44.09 -5.39
N ASP A 3 37.64 43.01 -4.91
CA ASP A 3 37.31 41.67 -5.36
C ASP A 3 35.94 41.32 -4.73
N GLU A 4 34.86 41.56 -5.46
CA GLU A 4 33.54 41.05 -5.13
C GLU A 4 33.55 39.55 -5.40
N THR A 5 33.89 38.78 -4.39
CA THR A 5 33.64 37.35 -4.38
C THR A 5 32.13 37.17 -4.46
N THR A 6 31.64 36.94 -5.68
CA THR A 6 30.28 36.51 -5.94
C THR A 6 30.11 35.17 -5.22
N ILE A 7 29.48 35.18 -4.05
CA ILE A 7 29.01 33.99 -3.37
C ILE A 7 27.93 33.44 -4.32
N GLU A 8 28.24 32.33 -4.99
CA GLU A 8 27.21 31.58 -5.75
C GLU A 8 26.06 31.28 -4.79
N PRO A 9 24.81 31.51 -5.20
CA PRO A 9 23.66 31.20 -4.35
C PRO A 9 23.71 29.73 -3.99
N THR A 10 23.65 29.44 -2.70
CA THR A 10 23.47 28.09 -2.15
C THR A 10 22.40 27.37 -2.94
N GLY A 11 22.80 26.29 -3.63
CA GLY A 11 22.00 25.62 -4.66
C GLY A 11 20.57 25.33 -4.23
N SER A 12 19.64 25.70 -5.10
CA SER A 12 18.21 25.45 -5.01
C SER A 12 17.83 24.22 -5.82
N VAL A 13 16.66 23.64 -5.54
CA VAL A 13 16.04 22.67 -6.45
C VAL A 13 15.66 23.41 -7.74
N ASP A 14 16.20 22.97 -8.88
CA ASP A 14 15.95 23.65 -10.16
C ASP A 14 14.55 23.30 -10.66
N ARG A 15 14.20 22.02 -10.65
CA ARG A 15 12.87 21.51 -11.04
C ARG A 15 12.57 20.19 -10.34
N VAL A 16 11.29 19.83 -10.30
CA VAL A 16 10.82 18.53 -9.85
C VAL A 16 10.23 17.75 -11.01
N LEU A 17 10.63 16.47 -11.15
CA LEU A 17 9.93 15.47 -11.96
C LEU A 17 9.04 14.64 -11.04
N LEU A 18 7.73 14.78 -11.19
CA LEU A 18 6.74 14.13 -10.35
C LEU A 18 6.20 12.89 -11.05
N ALA A 19 6.55 11.70 -10.53
CA ALA A 19 6.09 10.44 -11.11
C ALA A 19 4.57 10.27 -10.98
N ALA A 20 3.93 9.78 -12.02
CA ALA A 20 2.52 9.41 -12.01
C ALA A 20 2.28 8.09 -12.79
N PRO A 21 1.48 7.16 -12.23
CA PRO A 21 0.73 7.27 -10.97
C PRO A 21 1.62 7.17 -9.72
N ARG A 22 1.11 7.69 -8.60
CA ARG A 22 1.73 7.69 -7.27
C ARG A 22 0.66 7.69 -6.18
N GLY A 23 1.07 7.55 -4.91
CA GLY A 23 0.17 7.69 -3.76
C GLY A 23 -0.87 6.56 -3.69
N PHE A 24 -2.00 6.80 -3.05
CA PHE A 24 -3.00 5.80 -2.75
C PHE A 24 -3.41 4.95 -3.97
N CYS A 25 -3.40 3.63 -3.80
CA CYS A 25 -3.96 2.68 -4.77
C CYS A 25 -5.43 2.36 -4.44
N ALA A 26 -6.14 1.73 -5.39
CA ALA A 26 -7.56 1.39 -5.21
C ALA A 26 -7.84 0.53 -3.97
N GLY A 27 -6.92 -0.38 -3.59
CA GLY A 27 -7.05 -1.20 -2.38
C GLY A 27 -6.94 -0.37 -1.10
N VAL A 28 -5.96 0.53 -1.05
CA VAL A 28 -5.78 1.48 0.07
C VAL A 28 -6.95 2.45 0.16
N GLU A 29 -7.39 3.02 -0.95
CA GLU A 29 -8.57 3.87 -1.03
C GLU A 29 -9.81 3.20 -0.42
N MET A 30 -10.07 1.95 -0.80
CA MET A 30 -11.19 1.16 -0.29
C MET A 30 -11.08 0.95 1.24
N ALA A 31 -9.91 0.54 1.73
CA ALA A 31 -9.71 0.24 3.14
C ALA A 31 -9.85 1.48 4.03
N ILE A 32 -9.25 2.61 3.63
CA ILE A 32 -9.36 3.89 4.34
C ILE A 32 -10.82 4.37 4.40
N LYS A 33 -11.52 4.33 3.27
CA LYS A 33 -12.93 4.71 3.23
C LYS A 33 -13.78 3.79 4.09
N ALA A 34 -13.54 2.49 4.06
CA ALA A 34 -14.26 1.52 4.87
C ALA A 34 -14.08 1.82 6.37
N LEU A 35 -12.85 2.07 6.84
CA LEU A 35 -12.59 2.43 8.23
C LEU A 35 -13.22 3.78 8.59
N THR A 36 -13.16 4.76 7.69
CA THR A 36 -13.86 6.07 7.87
C THR A 36 -15.36 5.88 8.08
N TRP A 37 -16.00 5.01 7.30
CA TRP A 37 -17.41 4.69 7.48
C TRP A 37 -17.70 4.03 8.83
N MET A 38 -16.82 3.12 9.28
CA MET A 38 -16.99 2.47 10.58
C MET A 38 -16.89 3.47 11.73
N VAL A 39 -15.89 4.35 11.70
CA VAL A 39 -15.74 5.43 12.72
C VAL A 39 -16.98 6.30 12.81
N ARG A 40 -17.66 6.55 11.68
CA ARG A 40 -18.89 7.37 11.65
C ARG A 40 -20.16 6.61 12.03
N ALA A 41 -20.18 5.29 11.79
CA ALA A 41 -21.39 4.48 11.99
C ALA A 41 -21.53 3.93 13.40
N PHE A 42 -20.44 3.84 14.16
CA PHE A 42 -20.43 3.20 15.49
C PHE A 42 -20.04 4.19 16.59
N ASP A 43 -20.81 4.17 17.68
CA ASP A 43 -20.46 4.89 18.90
C ASP A 43 -19.36 4.17 19.69
N GLY A 44 -18.29 4.90 20.00
CA GLY A 44 -17.13 4.39 20.75
C GLY A 44 -16.07 3.75 19.85
N PRO A 45 -15.03 3.15 20.44
CA PRO A 45 -13.88 2.75 19.67
C PRO A 45 -14.20 1.67 18.64
N VAL A 46 -13.71 1.88 17.42
CA VAL A 46 -13.56 0.86 16.38
C VAL A 46 -12.19 0.24 16.52
N TYR A 47 -12.11 -1.07 16.49
CA TYR A 47 -10.85 -1.80 16.56
C TYR A 47 -10.38 -2.13 15.16
N CYS A 48 -9.06 -2.05 14.93
CA CYS A 48 -8.45 -2.47 13.67
C CYS A 48 -7.35 -3.48 13.95
N TYR A 49 -7.45 -4.65 13.36
CA TYR A 49 -6.42 -5.68 13.44
C TYR A 49 -5.28 -5.30 12.50
N HIS A 50 -4.12 -5.06 13.08
CA HIS A 50 -2.96 -4.43 12.47
C HIS A 50 -3.23 -3.04 11.90
N GLU A 51 -2.20 -2.39 11.36
CA GLU A 51 -2.34 -1.14 10.64
C GLU A 51 -3.29 -1.32 9.44
N ILE A 52 -4.26 -0.43 9.27
CA ILE A 52 -5.20 -0.53 8.12
C ILE A 52 -4.45 -0.51 6.78
N VAL A 53 -3.39 0.27 6.70
CA VAL A 53 -2.40 0.34 5.61
C VAL A 53 -1.05 0.73 6.20
N HIS A 54 0.05 0.32 5.60
CA HIS A 54 1.40 0.65 6.07
C HIS A 54 1.75 2.12 5.80
N ASN A 55 1.15 3.01 6.58
CA ASN A 55 1.47 4.44 6.58
C ASN A 55 1.19 5.05 7.96
N GLN A 56 2.25 5.45 8.63
CA GLN A 56 2.19 5.98 9.99
C GLN A 56 1.24 7.19 10.11
N ARG A 57 1.23 8.12 9.14
CA ARG A 57 0.36 9.30 9.19
C ARG A 57 -1.12 8.95 9.06
N VAL A 58 -1.43 7.91 8.30
CA VAL A 58 -2.81 7.40 8.20
C VAL A 58 -3.22 6.75 9.52
N VAL A 59 -2.35 5.93 10.12
CA VAL A 59 -2.59 5.29 11.42
C VAL A 59 -2.83 6.35 12.51
N GLU A 60 -1.90 7.30 12.69
CA GLU A 60 -2.00 8.41 13.66
C GLU A 60 -3.32 9.18 13.52
N ARG A 61 -3.78 9.39 12.29
CA ARG A 61 -5.04 10.10 12.02
C ARG A 61 -6.26 9.33 12.50
N PHE A 62 -6.28 8.02 12.31
CA PHE A 62 -7.36 7.17 12.83
C PHE A 62 -7.30 7.00 14.34
N GLU A 63 -6.12 6.90 14.93
CA GLU A 63 -5.94 6.89 16.40
C GLU A 63 -6.52 8.17 17.03
N ALA A 64 -6.26 9.33 16.43
CA ALA A 64 -6.83 10.60 16.85
C ALA A 64 -8.38 10.63 16.78
N GLN A 65 -9.00 9.77 16.00
CA GLN A 65 -10.45 9.57 15.90
C GLN A 65 -10.97 8.44 16.80
N GLY A 66 -10.13 7.87 17.65
CA GLY A 66 -10.51 6.84 18.60
C GLY A 66 -10.50 5.41 18.04
N VAL A 67 -9.87 5.18 16.89
CA VAL A 67 -9.58 3.81 16.43
C VAL A 67 -8.49 3.22 17.30
N VAL A 68 -8.66 1.96 17.70
CA VAL A 68 -7.68 1.20 18.48
C VAL A 68 -7.10 0.12 17.58
N PHE A 69 -5.83 0.26 17.26
CA PHE A 69 -5.09 -0.78 16.54
C PHE A 69 -4.62 -1.86 17.50
N VAL A 70 -4.77 -3.11 17.13
CA VAL A 70 -4.41 -4.28 17.92
C VAL A 70 -3.61 -5.28 17.10
N ASP A 71 -2.64 -5.93 17.72
CA ASP A 71 -1.83 -6.98 17.07
C ASP A 71 -2.46 -8.38 17.24
N ASP A 72 -3.41 -8.51 18.16
CA ASP A 72 -4.17 -9.74 18.39
C ASP A 72 -5.66 -9.42 18.48
N VAL A 73 -6.47 -10.14 17.71
CA VAL A 73 -7.94 -10.04 17.78
C VAL A 73 -8.46 -10.39 19.17
N ALA A 74 -7.73 -11.20 19.96
CA ALA A 74 -8.04 -11.50 21.33
C ALA A 74 -8.12 -10.26 22.23
N ASP A 75 -7.43 -9.18 21.89
CA ASP A 75 -7.45 -7.90 22.64
C ASP A 75 -8.72 -7.07 22.34
N VAL A 76 -9.50 -7.43 21.33
CA VAL A 76 -10.77 -6.76 21.02
C VAL A 76 -11.84 -7.16 22.04
N PRO A 77 -12.46 -6.21 22.77
CA PRO A 77 -13.56 -6.54 23.67
C PRO A 77 -14.77 -7.13 22.90
N PRO A 78 -15.46 -8.13 23.48
CA PRO A 78 -16.62 -8.75 22.83
C PRO A 78 -17.69 -7.72 22.41
N GLY A 79 -18.25 -7.88 21.21
CA GLY A 79 -19.31 -7.04 20.68
C GLY A 79 -18.84 -5.70 20.09
N ARG A 80 -17.55 -5.41 20.04
CA ARG A 80 -17.02 -4.20 19.39
C ARG A 80 -16.87 -4.37 17.89
N PRO A 81 -17.04 -3.28 17.11
CA PRO A 81 -16.75 -3.30 15.68
C PRO A 81 -15.26 -3.51 15.41
N VAL A 82 -14.97 -4.41 14.47
CA VAL A 82 -13.59 -4.79 14.09
C VAL A 82 -13.39 -4.62 12.60
N MET A 83 -12.29 -3.99 12.23
CA MET A 83 -11.77 -3.94 10.87
C MET A 83 -10.57 -4.88 10.76
N LEU A 84 -10.55 -5.72 9.72
CA LEU A 84 -9.35 -6.44 9.31
C LEU A 84 -8.67 -5.67 8.18
N SER A 85 -7.34 -5.61 8.21
CA SER A 85 -6.54 -4.74 7.34
C SER A 85 -6.58 -5.10 5.86
N ALA A 86 -6.04 -4.21 5.01
CA ALA A 86 -5.98 -4.41 3.56
C ALA A 86 -5.04 -5.54 3.13
N HIS A 87 -4.14 -5.97 4.02
CA HIS A 87 -3.07 -6.94 3.72
C HIS A 87 -3.55 -8.38 3.65
N GLY A 88 -4.76 -8.66 4.17
CA GLY A 88 -5.33 -10.01 4.25
C GLY A 88 -4.94 -10.72 5.55
N SER A 89 -5.93 -11.23 6.24
CA SER A 89 -5.75 -11.93 7.52
C SER A 89 -5.79 -13.45 7.35
N ALA A 90 -5.13 -14.15 8.27
CA ALA A 90 -5.24 -15.59 8.36
C ALA A 90 -6.72 -16.03 8.55
N PRO A 91 -7.15 -17.16 7.97
CA PRO A 91 -8.54 -17.64 8.11
C PRO A 91 -8.98 -17.77 9.57
N GLU A 92 -8.09 -18.18 10.47
CA GLU A 92 -8.34 -18.33 11.91
C GLU A 92 -8.63 -16.97 12.56
N VAL A 93 -7.90 -15.92 12.18
CA VAL A 93 -8.13 -14.54 12.65
C VAL A 93 -9.51 -14.04 12.23
N VAL A 94 -9.89 -14.28 10.97
CA VAL A 94 -11.23 -13.92 10.46
C VAL A 94 -12.33 -14.64 11.23
N LEU A 95 -12.13 -15.93 11.52
CA LEU A 95 -13.07 -16.73 12.30
C LEU A 95 -13.20 -16.20 13.74
N GLU A 96 -12.07 -16.00 14.43
CA GLU A 96 -12.04 -15.48 15.80
C GLU A 96 -12.71 -14.10 15.89
N ALA A 97 -12.38 -13.18 14.97
CA ALA A 97 -13.02 -11.87 14.92
C ALA A 97 -14.55 -11.99 14.80
N THR A 98 -15.03 -12.94 13.99
CA THR A 98 -16.46 -13.19 13.77
C THR A 98 -17.12 -13.79 15.03
N GLU A 99 -16.47 -14.72 15.73
CA GLU A 99 -16.97 -15.37 16.94
C GLU A 99 -17.04 -14.42 18.14
N ARG A 100 -16.21 -13.37 18.19
CA ARG A 100 -16.26 -12.34 19.22
C ARG A 100 -17.55 -11.50 19.19
N GLY A 101 -18.37 -11.64 18.15
CA GLY A 101 -19.75 -11.13 18.10
C GLY A 101 -19.88 -9.64 17.89
N GLY A 102 -18.89 -8.99 17.25
CA GLY A 102 -18.94 -7.61 16.80
C GLY A 102 -19.42 -7.50 15.34
N PHE A 103 -19.41 -6.29 14.82
CA PHE A 103 -19.53 -6.05 13.38
C PHE A 103 -18.13 -6.13 12.76
N VAL A 104 -17.86 -7.17 12.00
CA VAL A 104 -16.53 -7.41 11.42
C VAL A 104 -16.55 -6.99 9.95
N VAL A 105 -15.59 -6.15 9.57
CA VAL A 105 -15.36 -5.74 8.17
C VAL A 105 -13.99 -6.22 7.75
N ASP A 106 -13.94 -7.10 6.77
CA ASP A 106 -12.69 -7.52 6.14
C ASP A 106 -12.41 -6.60 4.96
N ALA A 107 -11.40 -5.72 5.13
CA ALA A 107 -10.98 -4.76 4.12
C ALA A 107 -9.84 -5.29 3.23
N VAL A 108 -9.64 -6.61 3.19
CA VAL A 108 -8.63 -7.23 2.34
C VAL A 108 -8.74 -6.74 0.89
N CYS A 109 -7.61 -6.35 0.32
CA CYS A 109 -7.55 -5.93 -1.07
C CYS A 109 -8.01 -7.07 -2.00
N PRO A 110 -8.88 -6.82 -2.99
CA PRO A 110 -9.32 -7.85 -3.94
C PRO A 110 -8.17 -8.56 -4.67
N LEU A 111 -7.01 -7.90 -4.83
CA LEU A 111 -5.84 -8.51 -5.46
C LEU A 111 -5.14 -9.51 -4.52
N VAL A 112 -5.11 -9.23 -3.22
CA VAL A 112 -4.65 -10.18 -2.20
C VAL A 112 -5.63 -11.35 -2.09
N THR A 113 -6.95 -11.07 -2.10
CA THR A 113 -7.99 -12.12 -2.14
C THR A 113 -7.79 -13.08 -3.31
N LYS A 114 -7.37 -12.57 -4.48
CA LYS A 114 -7.04 -13.40 -5.65
C LYS A 114 -5.90 -14.37 -5.33
N VAL A 115 -4.83 -13.90 -4.69
CA VAL A 115 -3.69 -14.76 -4.30
C VAL A 115 -4.14 -15.83 -3.30
N HIS A 116 -4.89 -15.46 -2.25
CA HIS A 116 -5.47 -16.41 -1.29
C HIS A 116 -6.35 -17.46 -1.98
N HIS A 117 -7.15 -17.07 -2.99
CA HIS A 117 -7.95 -17.99 -3.77
C HIS A 117 -7.09 -18.98 -4.55
N GLU A 118 -6.03 -18.51 -5.23
CA GLU A 118 -5.13 -19.40 -5.97
C GLU A 118 -4.39 -20.36 -5.04
N VAL A 119 -3.93 -19.90 -3.88
CA VAL A 119 -3.36 -20.76 -2.82
C VAL A 119 -4.33 -21.88 -2.48
N LYS A 120 -5.58 -21.52 -2.12
CA LYS A 120 -6.62 -22.49 -1.75
C LYS A 120 -6.90 -23.51 -2.87
N VAL A 121 -6.99 -23.02 -4.11
CA VAL A 121 -7.25 -23.89 -5.28
C VAL A 121 -6.08 -24.82 -5.56
N ARG A 122 -4.83 -24.33 -5.48
CA ARG A 122 -3.65 -25.15 -5.75
C ARG A 122 -3.40 -26.17 -4.65
N ALA A 123 -3.45 -25.75 -3.39
CA ALA A 123 -3.36 -26.68 -2.26
C ALA A 123 -4.44 -27.77 -2.31
N GLY A 124 -5.70 -27.40 -2.62
CA GLY A 124 -6.81 -28.35 -2.79
C GLY A 124 -6.64 -29.32 -3.96
N LYS A 125 -5.75 -29.02 -4.92
CA LYS A 125 -5.35 -29.91 -6.02
C LYS A 125 -4.07 -30.70 -5.73
N GLY A 126 -3.51 -30.59 -4.53
CA GLY A 126 -2.32 -31.30 -4.12
C GLY A 126 -1.02 -30.71 -4.67
N TYR A 127 -0.95 -29.40 -4.93
CA TYR A 127 0.29 -28.72 -5.29
C TYR A 127 1.11 -28.36 -4.07
N SER A 128 2.44 -28.47 -4.17
CA SER A 128 3.37 -27.69 -3.35
C SER A 128 3.48 -26.29 -3.92
N ILE A 129 3.38 -25.26 -3.06
CA ILE A 129 3.31 -23.86 -3.51
C ILE A 129 4.59 -23.15 -3.07
N VAL A 130 5.39 -22.72 -4.03
CA VAL A 130 6.48 -21.76 -3.79
C VAL A 130 5.87 -20.38 -3.78
N TYR A 131 6.01 -19.67 -2.67
CA TYR A 131 5.45 -18.33 -2.48
C TYR A 131 6.56 -17.30 -2.27
N ILE A 132 6.72 -16.39 -3.22
CA ILE A 132 7.69 -15.30 -3.12
C ILE A 132 7.11 -14.20 -2.22
N GLY A 133 7.74 -13.94 -1.07
CA GLY A 133 7.25 -12.93 -0.13
C GLY A 133 8.23 -12.66 1.00
N HIS A 134 8.17 -11.43 1.53
CA HIS A 134 9.02 -11.00 2.64
C HIS A 134 8.65 -11.71 3.94
N ASP A 135 9.65 -12.13 4.69
CA ASP A 135 9.45 -12.75 6.00
C ASP A 135 8.78 -11.79 6.99
N GLY A 136 7.80 -12.30 7.72
CA GLY A 136 7.06 -11.51 8.70
C GLY A 136 6.13 -10.42 8.15
N HIS A 137 6.06 -10.22 6.82
CA HIS A 137 5.13 -9.26 6.24
C HIS A 137 3.68 -9.78 6.38
N GLU A 138 2.73 -8.91 6.80
CA GLU A 138 1.34 -9.28 7.08
C GLU A 138 0.67 -10.01 5.91
N GLU A 139 0.85 -9.55 4.66
CA GLU A 139 0.33 -10.21 3.46
C GLU A 139 0.89 -11.64 3.31
N ALA A 140 2.19 -11.82 3.60
CA ALA A 140 2.81 -13.14 3.51
C ALA A 140 2.30 -14.07 4.62
N VAL A 141 2.22 -13.58 5.85
CA VAL A 141 1.67 -14.32 7.00
C VAL A 141 0.23 -14.76 6.72
N GLY A 142 -0.62 -13.83 6.28
CA GLY A 142 -2.03 -14.13 5.96
C GLY A 142 -2.17 -15.12 4.80
N THR A 143 -1.36 -14.98 3.75
CA THR A 143 -1.37 -15.88 2.60
C THR A 143 -0.88 -17.30 2.95
N MET A 144 0.21 -17.41 3.72
CA MET A 144 0.74 -18.70 4.17
C MET A 144 -0.26 -19.45 5.05
N ALA A 145 -1.00 -18.76 5.89
CA ALA A 145 -2.02 -19.34 6.77
C ALA A 145 -3.22 -19.95 6.01
N VAL A 146 -3.43 -19.63 4.73
CA VAL A 146 -4.49 -20.21 3.91
C VAL A 146 -4.29 -21.72 3.68
N ALA A 147 -3.03 -22.16 3.54
CA ALA A 147 -2.66 -23.57 3.36
C ALA A 147 -1.24 -23.84 3.89
N PRO A 148 -1.01 -23.80 5.22
CA PRO A 148 0.32 -23.78 5.80
C PRO A 148 1.15 -25.03 5.46
N ASP A 149 0.52 -26.18 5.28
CA ASP A 149 1.21 -27.43 4.94
C ASP A 149 1.66 -27.51 3.47
N ALA A 150 1.13 -26.64 2.60
CA ALA A 150 1.40 -26.67 1.16
C ALA A 150 2.30 -25.53 0.69
N ILE A 151 2.48 -24.46 1.50
CA ILE A 151 3.23 -23.28 1.11
C ILE A 151 4.66 -23.32 1.64
N HIS A 152 5.60 -23.02 0.74
CA HIS A 152 7.01 -22.82 1.02
C HIS A 152 7.38 -21.38 0.62
N ARG A 153 7.55 -20.50 1.62
CA ARG A 153 7.94 -19.12 1.38
C ARG A 153 9.42 -19.08 0.96
N VAL A 154 9.71 -18.22 -0.01
CA VAL A 154 11.05 -17.86 -0.42
C VAL A 154 11.14 -16.36 -0.63
N GLU A 155 12.28 -15.77 -0.34
CA GLU A 155 12.53 -14.34 -0.49
C GLU A 155 13.59 -14.07 -1.57
N ASP A 156 14.52 -14.98 -1.75
CA ASP A 156 15.62 -14.86 -2.71
C ASP A 156 15.94 -16.16 -3.43
N VAL A 157 16.89 -16.09 -4.37
CA VAL A 157 17.34 -17.23 -5.18
C VAL A 157 17.98 -18.33 -4.32
N ALA A 158 18.72 -17.98 -3.26
CA ALA A 158 19.37 -18.95 -2.40
C ALA A 158 18.34 -19.78 -1.60
N GLU A 159 17.23 -19.16 -1.17
CA GLU A 159 16.13 -19.89 -0.54
C GLU A 159 15.42 -20.82 -1.53
N VAL A 160 15.30 -20.45 -2.82
CA VAL A 160 14.79 -21.36 -3.85
C VAL A 160 15.68 -22.57 -4.00
N GLU A 161 17.01 -22.38 -4.04
CA GLU A 161 17.98 -23.47 -4.14
C GLU A 161 17.94 -24.41 -2.92
N ALA A 162 17.58 -23.89 -1.75
CA ALA A 162 17.47 -24.66 -0.50
C ALA A 162 16.14 -25.42 -0.34
N LEU A 163 15.17 -25.22 -1.21
CA LEU A 163 13.89 -25.94 -1.16
C LEU A 163 14.09 -27.45 -1.28
N PRO A 164 13.25 -28.28 -0.63
CA PRO A 164 13.29 -29.72 -0.84
C PRO A 164 12.85 -30.10 -2.26
N GLU A 165 13.13 -31.33 -2.66
CA GLU A 165 12.52 -31.92 -3.86
C GLU A 165 11.03 -32.20 -3.57
N PHE A 166 10.16 -31.79 -4.48
CA PHE A 166 8.74 -32.07 -4.40
C PHE A 166 8.37 -33.23 -5.33
N THR A 167 7.53 -34.14 -4.85
CA THR A 167 6.93 -35.21 -5.66
C THR A 167 5.59 -34.76 -6.25
N GLU A 168 4.98 -33.77 -5.66
CA GLU A 168 3.74 -33.11 -6.07
C GLU A 168 4.01 -32.05 -7.15
N PRO A 169 3.00 -31.71 -7.95
CA PRO A 169 3.11 -30.56 -8.87
C PRO A 169 3.44 -29.28 -8.09
N VAL A 170 4.26 -28.41 -8.66
CA VAL A 170 4.65 -27.15 -8.05
C VAL A 170 3.86 -25.98 -8.65
N ALA A 171 3.43 -25.06 -7.82
CA ALA A 171 2.85 -23.78 -8.24
C ALA A 171 3.69 -22.63 -7.70
N LEU A 172 3.82 -21.56 -8.47
CA LEU A 172 4.49 -20.32 -8.07
C LEU A 172 3.46 -19.21 -7.89
N LEU A 173 3.48 -18.60 -6.71
CA LEU A 173 2.67 -17.42 -6.37
C LEU A 173 3.56 -16.37 -5.70
N ALA A 174 3.07 -15.13 -5.58
CA ALA A 174 3.87 -14.05 -5.02
C ALA A 174 3.04 -13.02 -4.25
N GLN A 175 3.71 -12.36 -3.30
CA GLN A 175 3.22 -11.16 -2.61
C GLN A 175 3.00 -10.03 -3.64
N THR A 176 1.92 -9.28 -3.47
CA THR A 176 1.46 -8.30 -4.48
C THR A 176 2.34 -7.06 -4.58
N THR A 177 3.17 -6.77 -3.58
CA THR A 177 3.93 -5.52 -3.42
C THR A 177 5.45 -5.64 -3.64
N LEU A 178 5.92 -6.76 -4.17
CA LEU A 178 7.35 -6.99 -4.43
C LEU A 178 7.89 -6.07 -5.53
N SER A 179 9.21 -5.86 -5.51
CA SER A 179 9.92 -5.33 -6.66
C SER A 179 9.77 -6.28 -7.85
N HIS A 180 9.50 -5.73 -9.04
CA HIS A 180 9.40 -6.54 -10.25
C HIS A 180 10.71 -7.31 -10.53
N ARG A 181 11.85 -6.71 -10.22
CA ARG A 181 13.17 -7.32 -10.40
C ARG A 181 13.35 -8.50 -9.45
N ASP A 182 13.13 -8.27 -8.13
CA ASP A 182 13.29 -9.32 -7.12
C ASP A 182 12.36 -10.49 -7.41
N TRP A 183 11.11 -10.19 -7.79
CA TRP A 183 10.16 -11.21 -8.25
C TRP A 183 10.68 -11.97 -9.47
N ALA A 184 11.21 -11.27 -10.49
CA ALA A 184 11.65 -11.90 -11.74
C ALA A 184 12.84 -12.85 -11.53
N ASP A 185 13.82 -12.47 -10.71
CA ASP A 185 15.00 -13.26 -10.41
C ASP A 185 14.62 -14.56 -9.67
N VAL A 186 13.75 -14.46 -8.65
CA VAL A 186 13.27 -15.62 -7.88
C VAL A 186 12.34 -16.49 -8.71
N ALA A 187 11.48 -15.91 -9.56
CA ALA A 187 10.61 -16.66 -10.45
C ALA A 187 11.40 -17.43 -11.52
N ALA A 188 12.48 -16.83 -12.05
CA ALA A 188 13.36 -17.51 -12.99
C ALA A 188 14.07 -18.71 -12.33
N ALA A 189 14.64 -18.52 -11.14
CA ALA A 189 15.28 -19.60 -10.38
C ALA A 189 14.29 -20.73 -10.04
N THR A 190 13.06 -20.38 -9.65
CA THR A 190 11.99 -21.36 -9.38
C THR A 190 11.63 -22.16 -10.63
N THR A 191 11.53 -21.49 -11.79
CA THR A 191 11.22 -22.15 -13.06
C THR A 191 12.35 -23.06 -13.55
N GLU A 192 13.60 -22.65 -13.31
CA GLU A 192 14.77 -23.48 -13.63
C GLU A 192 14.81 -24.75 -12.76
N ARG A 193 14.52 -24.60 -11.45
CA ARG A 193 14.52 -25.73 -10.51
C ARG A 193 13.32 -26.66 -10.71
N PHE A 194 12.15 -26.13 -11.06
CA PHE A 194 10.91 -26.86 -11.26
C PHE A 194 10.35 -26.57 -12.66
N PRO A 195 10.81 -27.25 -13.72
CA PRO A 195 10.48 -26.92 -15.11
C PRO A 195 8.97 -26.97 -15.44
N ASP A 196 8.21 -27.81 -14.73
CA ASP A 196 6.76 -27.97 -14.90
C ASP A 196 5.95 -27.08 -13.92
N VAL A 197 6.58 -26.04 -13.32
CA VAL A 197 5.91 -25.17 -12.36
C VAL A 197 4.72 -24.45 -12.99
N TRP A 198 3.57 -24.54 -12.32
CA TRP A 198 2.41 -23.76 -12.70
C TRP A 198 2.57 -22.31 -12.24
N THR A 199 2.30 -21.38 -13.13
CA THR A 199 2.28 -19.94 -12.83
C THR A 199 0.94 -19.34 -13.24
N PRO A 200 0.45 -18.30 -12.58
CA PRO A 200 -0.71 -17.54 -13.06
C PRO A 200 -0.41 -16.91 -14.42
N GLY A 201 -1.45 -16.69 -15.24
CA GLY A 201 -1.28 -16.12 -16.59
C GLY A 201 -0.73 -14.69 -16.62
N ARG A 202 -0.68 -14.02 -15.47
CA ARG A 202 0.01 -12.74 -15.20
C ARG A 202 0.65 -12.87 -13.83
N SER A 203 1.73 -12.10 -13.57
CA SER A 203 2.32 -12.04 -12.23
C SER A 203 1.27 -11.64 -11.18
N ASP A 204 1.49 -12.04 -9.94
CA ASP A 204 0.62 -11.64 -8.83
C ASP A 204 0.90 -10.20 -8.37
N LEU A 205 1.98 -9.57 -8.86
CA LEU A 205 2.25 -8.16 -8.59
C LEU A 205 1.03 -7.31 -8.98
N CYS A 206 0.57 -6.48 -8.08
CA CYS A 206 -0.58 -5.64 -8.36
C CYS A 206 -0.22 -4.54 -9.38
N PHE A 207 -1.22 -4.10 -10.16
CA PHE A 207 -1.03 -3.03 -11.13
C PHE A 207 -0.50 -1.74 -10.47
N ALA A 208 -0.94 -1.43 -9.26
CA ALA A 208 -0.46 -0.27 -8.53
C ALA A 208 1.04 -0.34 -8.21
N THR A 209 1.55 -1.53 -7.86
CA THR A 209 2.98 -1.77 -7.66
C THR A 209 3.74 -1.59 -8.98
N THR A 210 3.33 -2.26 -10.04
CA THR A 210 4.03 -2.23 -11.34
C THR A 210 4.00 -0.85 -11.99
N ASN A 211 2.88 -0.14 -11.89
CA ASN A 211 2.75 1.21 -12.46
C ASN A 211 3.64 2.22 -11.74
N ARG A 212 3.67 2.21 -10.39
CA ARG A 212 4.54 3.12 -9.62
C ARG A 212 6.02 2.86 -9.88
N GLN A 213 6.41 1.59 -9.99
CA GLN A 213 7.77 1.21 -10.35
C GLN A 213 8.13 1.70 -11.76
N ALA A 214 7.26 1.50 -12.75
CA ALA A 214 7.48 1.97 -14.11
C ALA A 214 7.55 3.50 -14.19
N ALA A 215 6.68 4.23 -13.46
CA ALA A 215 6.71 5.69 -13.40
C ALA A 215 8.01 6.22 -12.78
N LEU A 216 8.51 5.56 -11.73
CA LEU A 216 9.79 5.90 -11.12
C LEU A 216 10.96 5.65 -12.08
N MET A 217 10.98 4.52 -12.78
CA MET A 217 12.04 4.19 -13.76
C MET A 217 12.11 5.19 -14.91
N GLU A 218 11.00 5.81 -15.28
CA GLU A 218 10.97 6.85 -16.31
C GLU A 218 11.66 8.13 -15.86
N ILE A 219 11.56 8.50 -14.59
CA ILE A 219 12.11 9.76 -14.08
C ILE A 219 13.50 9.61 -13.44
N ALA A 220 13.77 8.51 -12.73
CA ALA A 220 14.97 8.35 -11.88
C ALA A 220 16.30 8.60 -12.63
N PRO A 221 16.50 8.09 -13.88
CA PRO A 221 17.74 8.36 -14.63
C PRO A 221 17.96 9.82 -15.02
N ARG A 222 16.94 10.67 -14.86
CA ARG A 222 16.94 12.10 -15.24
C ARG A 222 17.11 13.01 -14.03
N CYS A 223 17.28 12.42 -12.83
CA CYS A 223 17.27 13.15 -11.56
C CYS A 223 18.64 13.11 -10.89
N ASP A 224 19.01 14.23 -10.26
CA ASP A 224 20.19 14.33 -9.39
C ASP A 224 19.91 13.75 -7.99
N ALA A 225 18.64 13.79 -7.57
CA ALA A 225 18.15 13.16 -6.35
C ALA A 225 16.72 12.65 -6.55
N VAL A 226 16.32 11.62 -5.77
CA VAL A 226 14.95 11.09 -5.73
C VAL A 226 14.43 11.10 -4.30
N VAL A 227 13.23 11.61 -4.12
CA VAL A 227 12.46 11.55 -2.88
C VAL A 227 11.32 10.54 -3.04
N VAL A 228 11.32 9.52 -2.19
CA VAL A 228 10.28 8.48 -2.11
C VAL A 228 9.47 8.71 -0.85
N ILE A 229 8.20 9.07 -0.99
CA ILE A 229 7.32 9.39 0.13
C ILE A 229 6.60 8.14 0.60
N GLY A 230 6.72 7.81 1.90
CA GLY A 230 6.03 6.70 2.55
C GLY A 230 6.86 6.03 3.65
N SER A 231 6.19 5.16 4.40
CA SER A 231 6.73 4.56 5.62
C SER A 231 7.70 3.40 5.35
N SER A 232 8.59 3.17 6.33
CA SER A 232 9.64 2.13 6.25
C SER A 232 9.10 0.70 6.28
N ASN A 233 7.92 0.50 6.86
CA ASN A 233 7.23 -0.79 6.91
C ASN A 233 6.36 -1.06 5.67
N SER A 234 6.29 -0.12 4.71
CA SER A 234 5.60 -0.33 3.44
C SER A 234 6.51 -1.02 2.42
N SER A 235 6.25 -2.29 2.11
CA SER A 235 6.98 -3.08 1.11
C SER A 235 7.07 -2.35 -0.23
N ASN A 236 5.95 -1.79 -0.73
CA ASN A 236 5.96 -1.02 -1.98
C ASN A 236 6.86 0.22 -1.91
N THR A 237 6.86 0.95 -0.78
CA THR A 237 7.73 2.14 -0.61
C THR A 237 9.21 1.76 -0.58
N VAL A 238 9.56 0.69 0.14
CA VAL A 238 10.93 0.17 0.19
C VAL A 238 11.38 -0.31 -1.19
N ALA A 239 10.51 -0.98 -1.95
CA ALA A 239 10.80 -1.40 -3.31
C ALA A 239 11.09 -0.20 -4.24
N LEU A 240 10.32 0.90 -4.13
CA LEU A 240 10.58 2.13 -4.89
C LEU A 240 11.93 2.77 -4.52
N GLU A 241 12.27 2.81 -3.22
CA GLU A 241 13.57 3.33 -2.77
C GLU A 241 14.75 2.53 -3.36
N ARG A 242 14.69 1.21 -3.33
CA ARG A 242 15.70 0.33 -3.92
C ARG A 242 15.80 0.55 -5.44
N LEU A 243 14.64 0.58 -6.10
CA LEU A 243 14.55 0.76 -7.54
C LEU A 243 15.16 2.09 -8.01
N ALA A 244 14.99 3.18 -7.26
CA ALA A 244 15.60 4.46 -7.59
C ALA A 244 17.14 4.38 -7.55
N ARG A 245 17.70 3.68 -6.56
CA ARG A 245 19.16 3.44 -6.48
C ARG A 245 19.65 2.55 -7.63
N ASP A 246 18.94 1.48 -7.93
CA ASP A 246 19.26 0.58 -9.04
C ASP A 246 19.20 1.27 -10.40
N ALA A 247 18.37 2.29 -10.54
CA ALA A 247 18.30 3.16 -11.72
C ALA A 247 19.49 4.12 -11.86
N GLY A 248 20.42 4.10 -10.90
CA GLY A 248 21.64 4.90 -10.92
C GLY A 248 21.54 6.28 -10.25
N CYS A 249 20.49 6.52 -9.46
CA CYS A 249 20.40 7.73 -8.65
C CYS A 249 21.09 7.48 -7.29
N ASP A 250 22.22 8.17 -7.05
CA ASP A 250 23.00 8.00 -5.82
C ASP A 250 22.33 8.68 -4.60
N GLN A 251 21.53 9.72 -4.83
CA GLN A 251 20.86 10.48 -3.78
C GLN A 251 19.38 10.10 -3.70
N VAL A 252 19.07 9.06 -2.94
CA VAL A 252 17.69 8.59 -2.73
C VAL A 252 17.31 8.73 -1.27
N PHE A 253 16.22 9.44 -1.02
CA PHE A 253 15.71 9.77 0.31
C PHE A 253 14.28 9.24 0.44
N ARG A 254 14.06 8.34 1.42
CA ARG A 254 12.72 7.95 1.81
C ARG A 254 12.30 8.81 3.00
N VAL A 255 11.10 9.40 2.91
CA VAL A 255 10.56 10.32 3.92
C VAL A 255 9.09 10.04 4.20
N ASN A 256 8.68 10.13 5.47
CA ASN A 256 7.27 10.11 5.86
C ASN A 256 6.63 11.51 5.86
N ALA A 257 7.45 12.56 5.90
CA ALA A 257 7.00 13.94 5.96
C ALA A 257 8.05 14.89 5.40
N ALA A 258 7.65 16.11 5.03
CA ALA A 258 8.55 17.13 4.49
C ALA A 258 9.67 17.55 5.47
N GLU A 259 9.44 17.39 6.77
CA GLU A 259 10.41 17.68 7.83
C GLU A 259 11.62 16.74 7.81
N GLU A 260 11.46 15.54 7.25
CA GLU A 260 12.50 14.51 7.13
C GLU A 260 13.40 14.72 5.90
N LEU A 261 13.09 15.69 5.04
CA LEU A 261 13.97 16.04 3.93
C LEU A 261 15.36 16.47 4.45
N PRO A 262 16.45 16.10 3.76
CA PRO A 262 17.78 16.50 4.15
C PRO A 262 17.90 18.03 4.17
N ARG A 263 18.51 18.57 5.25
CA ARG A 263 18.62 20.00 5.47
C ARG A 263 20.08 20.41 5.67
N ASP A 264 20.41 21.62 5.23
CA ASP A 264 21.69 22.26 5.47
C ASP A 264 21.76 22.86 6.90
N VAL A 265 22.88 23.47 7.20
CA VAL A 265 23.14 24.12 8.52
C VAL A 265 22.20 25.28 8.82
N ASP A 266 21.58 25.88 7.80
CA ASP A 266 20.62 26.98 7.91
C ASP A 266 19.17 26.47 7.96
N GLY A 267 18.97 25.14 7.96
CA GLY A 267 17.67 24.48 8.00
C GLY A 267 16.93 24.46 6.66
N ARG A 268 17.58 24.85 5.55
CA ARG A 268 17.02 24.77 4.21
C ARG A 268 17.16 23.37 3.64
N VAL A 269 16.28 22.98 2.72
CA VAL A 269 16.41 21.70 2.01
C VAL A 269 17.75 21.64 1.27
N ALA A 270 18.52 20.58 1.51
CA ALA A 270 19.88 20.41 0.97
C ALA A 270 19.93 19.74 -0.41
N LEU A 271 18.77 19.55 -1.07
CA LEU A 271 18.67 18.97 -2.41
C LEU A 271 18.88 20.03 -3.49
N ARG A 272 19.44 19.64 -4.64
CA ARG A 272 19.81 20.54 -5.74
C ARG A 272 19.48 19.89 -7.10
N GLY A 273 19.44 20.73 -8.13
CA GLY A 273 19.26 20.27 -9.50
C GLY A 273 17.86 19.74 -9.77
N THR A 274 17.76 18.66 -10.55
CA THR A 274 16.49 17.99 -10.85
C THR A 274 16.19 16.96 -9.78
N VAL A 275 15.06 17.11 -9.06
CA VAL A 275 14.62 16.18 -8.03
C VAL A 275 13.42 15.37 -8.53
N GLY A 276 13.55 14.04 -8.51
CA GLY A 276 12.44 13.12 -8.75
C GLY A 276 11.60 12.96 -7.47
N VAL A 277 10.29 12.99 -7.60
CA VAL A 277 9.37 12.74 -6.48
C VAL A 277 8.40 11.64 -6.85
N THR A 278 8.27 10.66 -5.97
CA THR A 278 7.26 9.60 -6.05
C THR A 278 6.70 9.29 -4.66
N ALA A 279 5.59 8.55 -4.61
CA ALA A 279 4.97 8.16 -3.36
C ALA A 279 4.50 6.69 -3.41
N GLY A 280 4.70 5.98 -2.30
CA GLY A 280 4.23 4.61 -2.13
C GLY A 280 2.70 4.50 -2.17
N ALA A 281 2.20 3.30 -2.44
CA ALA A 281 0.76 3.02 -2.63
C ALA A 281 -0.11 3.28 -1.38
N SER A 282 0.49 3.51 -0.23
CA SER A 282 -0.17 3.86 1.04
C SER A 282 0.07 5.31 1.50
N ALA A 283 0.74 6.14 0.69
CA ALA A 283 1.02 7.53 1.03
C ALA A 283 -0.09 8.46 0.51
N PRO A 284 -0.68 9.32 1.37
CA PRO A 284 -1.67 10.30 0.95
C PRO A 284 -1.04 11.44 0.15
N GLU A 285 -1.82 12.03 -0.78
CA GLU A 285 -1.34 13.11 -1.67
C GLU A 285 -0.92 14.36 -0.91
N GLU A 286 -1.51 14.63 0.27
CA GLU A 286 -1.14 15.79 1.10
C GLU A 286 0.34 15.74 1.55
N LEU A 287 0.92 14.53 1.67
CA LEU A 287 2.37 14.40 1.96
C LEU A 287 3.21 14.75 0.72
N VAL A 288 2.70 14.45 -0.47
CA VAL A 288 3.35 14.84 -1.72
C VAL A 288 3.33 16.36 -1.86
N ASP A 289 2.17 16.99 -1.65
CA ASP A 289 2.03 18.45 -1.68
C ASP A 289 2.98 19.13 -0.69
N ALA A 290 3.04 18.65 0.55
CA ALA A 290 3.94 19.19 1.57
C ALA A 290 5.42 19.07 1.19
N VAL A 291 5.83 17.95 0.56
CA VAL A 291 7.20 17.79 0.05
C VAL A 291 7.47 18.72 -1.12
N LEU A 292 6.54 18.90 -2.05
CA LEU A 292 6.69 19.82 -3.17
C LEU A 292 6.82 21.28 -2.70
N ASP A 293 6.01 21.67 -1.72
CA ASP A 293 6.08 23.01 -1.09
C ASP A 293 7.45 23.22 -0.41
N ALA A 294 7.96 22.22 0.30
CA ALA A 294 9.27 22.29 0.96
C ALA A 294 10.44 22.34 -0.03
N LEU A 295 10.33 21.63 -1.17
CA LEU A 295 11.35 21.66 -2.24
C LEU A 295 11.36 23.00 -2.98
N ALA A 296 10.22 23.68 -3.10
CA ALA A 296 10.06 24.99 -3.74
C ALA A 296 10.85 25.16 -5.05
N PRO A 297 10.66 24.28 -6.07
CA PRO A 297 11.50 24.23 -7.26
C PRO A 297 11.38 25.52 -8.09
N ALA A 298 12.52 26.15 -8.42
CA ALA A 298 12.56 27.42 -9.16
C ALA A 298 11.95 27.31 -10.58
N GLY A 299 12.12 26.17 -11.25
CA GLY A 299 11.58 25.86 -12.58
C GLY A 299 10.25 25.11 -12.55
N GLY A 300 9.63 24.97 -11.38
CA GLY A 300 8.33 24.33 -11.21
C GLY A 300 8.36 22.80 -11.20
N VAL A 301 7.18 22.21 -11.29
CA VAL A 301 6.93 20.76 -11.22
C VAL A 301 6.44 20.28 -12.58
N GLU A 302 7.10 19.25 -13.12
CA GLU A 302 6.68 18.52 -14.31
C GLU A 302 6.13 17.16 -13.91
N GLU A 303 4.83 16.92 -14.07
CA GLU A 303 4.25 15.60 -13.87
C GLU A 303 4.58 14.70 -15.07
N VAL A 304 5.23 13.56 -14.81
CA VAL A 304 5.55 12.54 -15.80
C VAL A 304 4.62 11.35 -15.61
N ARG A 305 3.57 11.32 -16.44
CA ARG A 305 2.52 10.30 -16.38
C ARG A 305 2.78 9.22 -17.41
N ILE A 306 2.85 7.96 -16.97
CA ILE A 306 3.06 6.81 -17.86
C ILE A 306 1.77 6.06 -18.19
N THR A 307 0.79 6.09 -17.29
CA THR A 307 -0.52 5.46 -17.45
C THR A 307 -1.54 6.12 -16.53
N ASP A 308 -2.81 5.93 -16.83
CA ASP A 308 -3.91 6.30 -15.94
C ASP A 308 -4.33 5.09 -15.09
N GLU A 309 -4.67 5.32 -13.82
CA GLU A 309 -5.29 4.36 -12.93
C GLU A 309 -6.73 4.79 -12.66
N ASP A 310 -7.71 4.03 -13.15
CA ASP A 310 -9.15 4.26 -12.92
C ASP A 310 -9.80 3.07 -12.20
N GLU A 311 -8.99 2.25 -11.55
CA GLU A 311 -9.48 1.13 -10.76
C GLU A 311 -10.18 1.63 -9.51
N TYR A 312 -11.35 1.06 -9.28
CA TYR A 312 -12.16 1.33 -8.10
C TYR A 312 -12.60 0.01 -7.45
N PHE A 313 -12.33 -0.12 -6.17
CA PHE A 313 -12.86 -1.22 -5.35
C PHE A 313 -13.96 -0.68 -4.43
N PRO A 314 -15.18 -1.22 -4.53
CA PRO A 314 -16.26 -0.82 -3.65
C PRO A 314 -15.97 -1.28 -2.21
N PRO A 315 -16.51 -0.59 -1.20
CA PRO A 315 -16.40 -1.03 0.19
C PRO A 315 -16.81 -2.50 0.39
N PRO A 316 -16.28 -3.21 1.40
CA PRO A 316 -16.66 -4.59 1.69
C PRO A 316 -18.19 -4.79 1.78
N ARG A 317 -18.66 -5.97 1.37
CA ARG A 317 -20.08 -6.21 1.14
C ARG A 317 -20.95 -5.93 2.36
N ASN A 318 -20.58 -6.43 3.54
CA ASN A 318 -21.34 -6.23 4.76
C ASN A 318 -21.42 -4.76 5.17
N LEU A 319 -20.36 -3.99 4.94
CA LEU A 319 -20.36 -2.55 5.17
C LEU A 319 -21.27 -1.83 4.16
N ARG A 320 -21.25 -2.18 2.89
CA ARG A 320 -22.18 -1.65 1.88
C ARG A 320 -23.63 -1.95 2.23
N ASP A 321 -23.90 -3.16 2.72
CA ASP A 321 -25.26 -3.55 3.14
C ASP A 321 -25.72 -2.69 4.32
N LEU A 322 -24.85 -2.43 5.29
CA LEU A 322 -25.11 -1.51 6.42
C LEU A 322 -25.37 -0.08 5.95
N ILE A 323 -24.47 0.49 5.12
CA ILE A 323 -24.63 1.85 4.58
C ILE A 323 -25.94 1.98 3.80
N THR A 324 -26.27 0.97 2.98
CA THR A 324 -27.52 0.94 2.21
C THR A 324 -28.75 0.88 3.13
N ALA A 325 -28.69 0.13 4.23
CA ALA A 325 -29.77 0.07 5.21
C ALA A 325 -29.97 1.41 5.91
N ILE A 326 -28.88 2.08 6.31
CA ILE A 326 -28.92 3.43 6.90
C ILE A 326 -29.54 4.44 5.92
N ASP A 327 -29.12 4.42 4.65
CA ASP A 327 -29.63 5.31 3.60
C ASP A 327 -31.15 5.11 3.37
N ARG A 328 -31.60 3.85 3.33
CA ARG A 328 -33.03 3.53 3.24
C ARG A 328 -33.83 4.06 4.44
N LEU A 329 -33.30 3.92 5.66
CA LEU A 329 -33.96 4.45 6.87
C LEU A 329 -34.03 5.96 6.84
N ALA A 330 -32.96 6.65 6.43
CA ALA A 330 -32.91 8.08 6.26
C ALA A 330 -33.93 8.58 5.21
N SER A 331 -34.10 7.84 4.11
CA SER A 331 -35.04 8.19 3.03
C SER A 331 -36.53 8.01 3.43
N LEU A 332 -36.83 7.21 4.47
CA LEU A 332 -38.17 6.98 4.98
C LEU A 332 -38.69 8.13 5.86
N GLY A 333 -38.03 9.29 5.90
CA GLY A 333 -38.52 10.50 6.55
C GLY A 333 -37.85 10.84 7.89
N LEU A 334 -36.80 10.10 8.28
CA LEU A 334 -35.98 10.44 9.44
C LEU A 334 -34.79 11.33 9.06
N GLY A 335 -34.59 11.61 7.77
CA GLY A 335 -33.56 12.50 7.22
C GLY A 335 -34.17 13.47 6.22
N GLY A 336 -33.64 14.71 6.12
CA GLY A 336 -34.10 15.75 5.22
C GLY A 336 -33.98 15.37 3.73
N PRO A 337 -34.65 16.08 2.81
CA PRO A 337 -34.61 15.79 1.38
C PRO A 337 -33.22 16.07 0.82
N GLY A 338 -32.58 15.08 0.21
CA GLY A 338 -31.37 15.29 -0.60
C GLY A 338 -30.23 14.29 -0.48
N SER A 339 -30.41 13.09 0.09
CA SER A 339 -29.33 12.10 0.08
C SER A 339 -29.19 11.47 -1.31
N ALA A 340 -28.15 11.85 -2.03
CA ALA A 340 -27.69 11.09 -3.19
C ALA A 340 -27.25 9.70 -2.73
N SER A 341 -27.49 8.65 -3.55
CA SER A 341 -27.10 7.27 -3.24
C SER A 341 -25.63 7.21 -2.77
N THR A 342 -25.41 6.75 -1.55
CA THR A 342 -24.10 6.65 -0.89
C THR A 342 -23.05 5.87 -1.71
N THR A 343 -23.49 4.87 -2.48
CA THR A 343 -22.60 4.06 -3.33
C THR A 343 -22.07 4.82 -4.56
N THR A 344 -22.85 5.75 -5.11
CA THR A 344 -22.41 6.60 -6.23
C THR A 344 -21.47 7.70 -5.73
N THR A 345 -21.67 8.16 -4.50
CA THR A 345 -20.85 9.20 -3.87
C THR A 345 -19.49 8.64 -3.44
N ASP A 346 -19.40 7.37 -2.98
CA ASP A 346 -18.16 6.77 -2.52
C ASP A 346 -17.08 6.73 -3.60
N ARG A 347 -17.40 6.37 -4.85
CA ARG A 347 -16.43 6.40 -5.95
C ARG A 347 -15.92 7.84 -6.24
N ALA A 348 -16.75 8.83 -6.07
CA ALA A 348 -16.43 10.22 -6.39
C ALA A 348 -15.63 10.94 -5.29
N VAL A 349 -15.57 10.38 -4.07
CA VAL A 349 -14.83 10.96 -2.95
C VAL A 349 -13.52 10.22 -2.75
N PRO A 350 -12.36 10.86 -2.95
CA PRO A 350 -11.08 10.24 -2.68
C PRO A 350 -10.88 9.98 -1.17
N ALA A 351 -10.06 8.97 -0.82
CA ALA A 351 -9.80 8.61 0.58
C ALA A 351 -9.14 9.74 1.37
N SER A 352 -8.30 10.56 0.73
CA SER A 352 -7.73 11.77 1.34
C SER A 352 -8.80 12.72 1.84
N SER A 353 -9.85 12.98 1.02
CA SER A 353 -11.00 13.79 1.42
C SER A 353 -11.83 13.14 2.54
N ALA A 354 -11.96 11.80 2.51
CA ALA A 354 -12.65 11.06 3.57
C ALA A 354 -11.90 11.17 4.91
N LEU A 355 -10.57 11.04 4.91
CA LEU A 355 -9.70 11.26 6.05
C LEU A 355 -9.78 12.71 6.55
N GLY A 356 -9.71 13.70 5.65
CA GLY A 356 -9.84 15.13 5.99
C GLY A 356 -11.17 15.48 6.66
N ALA A 357 -12.24 14.78 6.32
CA ALA A 357 -13.56 15.01 6.92
C ALA A 357 -13.74 14.35 8.31
N LEU A 358 -12.75 13.61 8.82
CA LEU A 358 -12.71 13.10 10.20
C LEU A 358 -12.11 14.11 11.18
N SER A 359 -11.45 15.17 10.70
CA SER A 359 -10.79 16.22 11.50
C SER A 359 -11.78 17.24 12.05
#